data_349c28ba58d65a0e0d45f7e508ee554a
#
_entry.id   349c28ba58d65a0e0d45f7e508ee554a
#
_cell.length_a   1.000
_cell.length_b   1.000
_cell.length_c   1.000
_cell.angle_alpha   90.00
_cell.angle_beta   90.00
_cell.angle_gamma   90.00
#
_symmetry.space_group_name_H-M   'P 1'
#
loop_
_entity.id
_entity.type
_entity.pdbx_description
1 polymer ?
#
loop_
_entity_poly.entity_id
_entity_poly.type
_entity_poly.pdbx_seq_one_letter_code
_entity_poly.pdbx_strand_id
1 'polypeptide(L)'
;MTKICVVTGGGSGIGLAGAKEMGKDHHLILMGRTVSKLQKAIDELKSLGMSAEAYPGDASDAESVKKLAEYAASKGDVDVLIHAAGVSPAQAPYQKLIEINAIGTIIVDEEISKVMVEGGTILNVSSCSAYMLPESMLPTKSYALALSDKDAFRKAIIDTIEAYPEEKRNGISYPISKNFVKWYTAQLAVKLGPKKIRVLSLAPGVISTDMANGEETSAKMALASPAGRMGTTEEIGKFMNFILRDTFITGVDYLYDGGCIANMFAVRN
;
A
#
# COMPACT_ATOMS: atom_id res chain seq x y z
N MET A 1 8.19 24.13 10.22
CA MET A 1 8.05 24.00 8.75
C MET A 1 6.69 23.35 8.44
N THR A 2 6.25 23.43 7.19
CA THR A 2 5.02 22.76 6.75
C THR A 2 5.21 21.25 6.80
N LYS A 3 4.29 20.52 7.44
CA LYS A 3 4.30 19.06 7.44
C LYS A 3 3.80 18.53 6.10
N ILE A 4 4.51 17.61 5.51
CA ILE A 4 4.20 17.02 4.20
C ILE A 4 3.75 15.57 4.38
N CYS A 5 2.60 15.24 3.80
CA CYS A 5 2.16 13.86 3.62
C CYS A 5 2.22 13.50 2.13
N VAL A 6 3.07 12.55 1.78
CA VAL A 6 3.14 11.99 0.42
C VAL A 6 2.18 10.81 0.32
N VAL A 7 1.35 10.77 -0.72
CA VAL A 7 0.38 9.69 -0.95
C VAL A 7 0.52 9.15 -2.36
N THR A 8 1.09 7.97 -2.53
CA THR A 8 1.05 7.28 -3.83
C THR A 8 -0.30 6.55 -3.98
N GLY A 9 -0.82 6.50 -5.21
CA GLY A 9 -2.19 6.04 -5.41
C GLY A 9 -3.25 7.00 -4.83
N GLY A 10 -2.88 8.26 -4.58
CA GLY A 10 -3.71 9.27 -3.92
C GLY A 10 -4.91 9.79 -4.72
N GLY A 11 -5.03 9.41 -6.00
CA GLY A 11 -6.11 9.90 -6.88
C GLY A 11 -7.49 9.27 -6.65
N SER A 12 -7.61 8.23 -5.83
CA SER A 12 -8.90 7.55 -5.55
C SER A 12 -8.78 6.55 -4.40
N GLY A 13 -9.91 5.97 -4.00
CA GLY A 13 -10.00 4.83 -3.11
C GLY A 13 -9.29 5.02 -1.76
N ILE A 14 -8.53 4.00 -1.35
CA ILE A 14 -7.88 3.95 -0.02
C ILE A 14 -6.82 5.06 0.13
N GLY A 15 -6.04 5.35 -0.92
CA GLY A 15 -5.05 6.43 -0.88
C GLY A 15 -5.70 7.80 -0.65
N LEU A 16 -6.78 8.11 -1.38
CA LEU A 16 -7.53 9.35 -1.18
C LEU A 16 -8.20 9.41 0.20
N ALA A 17 -8.67 8.27 0.72
CA ALA A 17 -9.25 8.22 2.07
C ALA A 17 -8.21 8.60 3.15
N GLY A 18 -6.99 8.05 3.05
CA GLY A 18 -5.88 8.44 3.92
C GLY A 18 -5.49 9.91 3.74
N ALA A 19 -5.44 10.40 2.50
CA ALA A 19 -5.16 11.81 2.21
C ALA A 19 -6.16 12.75 2.89
N LYS A 20 -7.45 12.45 2.87
CA LYS A 20 -8.50 13.26 3.54
C LYS A 20 -8.27 13.36 5.04
N GLU A 21 -7.81 12.30 5.67
CA GLU A 21 -7.54 12.33 7.11
C GLU A 21 -6.26 13.12 7.46
N MET A 22 -5.20 12.94 6.66
CA MET A 22 -3.93 13.63 6.89
C MET A 22 -3.96 15.10 6.45
N GLY A 23 -4.79 15.46 5.47
CA GLY A 23 -4.91 16.83 4.97
C GLY A 23 -5.47 17.85 5.97
N LYS A 24 -5.92 17.39 7.16
CA LYS A 24 -6.37 18.26 8.24
C LYS A 24 -5.23 19.09 8.86
N ASP A 25 -4.00 18.58 8.77
CA ASP A 25 -2.81 19.23 9.37
C ASP A 25 -1.52 19.07 8.53
N HIS A 26 -1.61 18.47 7.33
CA HIS A 26 -0.51 18.30 6.40
C HIS A 26 -0.82 18.96 5.06
N HIS A 27 0.22 19.43 4.39
CA HIS A 27 0.16 19.65 2.95
C HIS A 27 0.32 18.31 2.23
N LEU A 28 -0.59 18.01 1.31
CA LEU A 28 -0.67 16.72 0.63
C LEU A 28 0.02 16.77 -0.74
N ILE A 29 0.85 15.78 -1.04
CA ILE A 29 1.41 15.55 -2.38
C ILE A 29 0.89 14.20 -2.87
N LEU A 30 -0.04 14.23 -3.84
CA LEU A 30 -0.68 13.04 -4.37
C LEU A 30 0.00 12.56 -5.64
N MET A 31 0.61 11.37 -5.62
CA MET A 31 1.18 10.74 -6.80
C MET A 31 0.24 9.71 -7.41
N GLY A 32 0.19 9.70 -8.76
CA GLY A 32 -0.52 8.69 -9.54
C GLY A 32 -0.33 8.89 -11.04
N ARG A 33 -0.66 7.87 -11.84
CA ARG A 33 -0.46 7.89 -13.29
C ARG A 33 -1.54 8.67 -14.06
N THR A 34 -2.74 8.73 -13.52
CA THR A 34 -3.91 9.31 -14.21
C THR A 34 -4.14 10.73 -13.76
N VAL A 35 -3.71 11.69 -14.57
CA VAL A 35 -3.79 13.14 -14.26
C VAL A 35 -5.21 13.57 -13.92
N SER A 36 -6.22 13.10 -14.67
CA SER A 36 -7.62 13.47 -14.43
C SER A 36 -8.15 12.97 -13.08
N LYS A 37 -7.73 11.78 -12.62
CA LYS A 37 -8.07 11.28 -11.28
C LYS A 37 -7.38 12.09 -10.18
N LEU A 38 -6.11 12.44 -10.37
CA LEU A 38 -5.40 13.31 -9.44
C LEU A 38 -6.07 14.68 -9.33
N GLN A 39 -6.41 15.32 -10.47
CA GLN A 39 -7.05 16.63 -10.47
C GLN A 39 -8.38 16.59 -9.72
N LYS A 40 -9.21 15.57 -9.98
CA LYS A 40 -10.48 15.38 -9.29
C LYS A 40 -10.30 15.22 -7.76
N ALA A 41 -9.29 14.46 -7.34
CA ALA A 41 -8.96 14.30 -5.93
C ALA A 41 -8.47 15.63 -5.29
N ILE A 42 -7.65 16.40 -6.01
CA ILE A 42 -7.19 17.72 -5.56
C ILE A 42 -8.35 18.69 -5.41
N ASP A 43 -9.27 18.73 -6.37
CA ASP A 43 -10.43 19.61 -6.32
C ASP A 43 -11.35 19.26 -5.12
N GLU A 44 -11.54 17.97 -4.87
CA GLU A 44 -12.27 17.46 -3.70
C GLU A 44 -11.59 17.87 -2.39
N LEU A 45 -10.27 17.65 -2.25
CA LEU A 45 -9.52 18.02 -1.04
C LEU A 45 -9.54 19.54 -0.80
N LYS A 46 -9.40 20.35 -1.86
CA LYS A 46 -9.48 21.81 -1.76
C LYS A 46 -10.87 22.28 -1.35
N SER A 47 -11.93 21.61 -1.83
CA SER A 47 -13.31 21.93 -1.39
C SER A 47 -13.55 21.68 0.10
N LEU A 48 -12.75 20.79 0.71
CA LEU A 48 -12.72 20.52 2.15
C LEU A 48 -11.76 21.45 2.92
N GLY A 49 -11.17 22.46 2.26
CA GLY A 49 -10.25 23.42 2.88
C GLY A 49 -8.81 22.87 3.05
N MET A 50 -8.48 21.74 2.42
CA MET A 50 -7.17 21.11 2.56
C MET A 50 -6.17 21.61 1.52
N SER A 51 -4.90 21.69 1.90
CA SER A 51 -3.80 22.04 0.99
C SER A 51 -3.28 20.77 0.29
N ALA A 52 -3.39 20.73 -1.04
CA ALA A 52 -3.01 19.56 -1.81
C ALA A 52 -2.50 19.89 -3.20
N GLU A 53 -1.49 19.12 -3.66
CA GLU A 53 -0.89 19.20 -4.99
C GLU A 53 -0.88 17.83 -5.66
N ALA A 54 -1.03 17.81 -6.99
CA ALA A 54 -0.91 16.61 -7.81
C ALA A 54 0.53 16.46 -8.32
N TYR A 55 1.06 15.25 -8.24
CA TYR A 55 2.35 14.87 -8.82
C TYR A 55 2.16 13.67 -9.77
N PRO A 56 1.98 13.88 -11.07
CA PRO A 56 1.85 12.80 -12.03
C PRO A 56 3.14 11.97 -12.10
N GLY A 57 3.02 10.64 -11.90
CA GLY A 57 4.18 9.75 -11.93
C GLY A 57 3.83 8.29 -11.72
N ASP A 58 4.80 7.41 -11.93
CA ASP A 58 4.67 5.96 -11.74
C ASP A 58 5.48 5.53 -10.51
N ALA A 59 4.81 4.92 -9.53
CA ALA A 59 5.41 4.42 -8.29
C ALA A 59 6.37 3.22 -8.52
N SER A 60 6.33 2.59 -9.69
CA SER A 60 7.27 1.52 -10.09
C SER A 60 8.50 2.04 -10.85
N ASP A 61 8.58 3.34 -11.13
CA ASP A 61 9.72 3.98 -11.79
C ASP A 61 10.59 4.71 -10.74
N ALA A 62 11.82 4.21 -10.56
CA ALA A 62 12.75 4.73 -9.57
C ALA A 62 13.10 6.22 -9.78
N GLU A 63 13.25 6.66 -11.03
CA GLU A 63 13.56 8.05 -11.32
C GLU A 63 12.36 8.98 -11.05
N SER A 64 11.14 8.51 -11.36
CA SER A 64 9.91 9.22 -11.04
C SER A 64 9.74 9.39 -9.52
N VAL A 65 10.00 8.33 -8.75
CA VAL A 65 9.88 8.36 -7.28
C VAL A 65 10.98 9.20 -6.64
N LYS A 66 12.22 9.14 -7.14
CA LYS A 66 13.31 10.00 -6.68
C LYS A 66 12.95 11.47 -6.85
N LYS A 67 12.46 11.87 -8.01
CA LYS A 67 12.00 13.25 -8.26
C LYS A 67 10.84 13.65 -7.36
N LEU A 68 9.92 12.73 -7.07
CA LEU A 68 8.85 12.95 -6.08
C LEU A 68 9.43 13.24 -4.69
N ALA A 69 10.43 12.46 -4.25
CA ALA A 69 11.07 12.65 -2.95
C ALA A 69 11.74 14.03 -2.84
N GLU A 70 12.53 14.42 -3.87
CA GLU A 70 13.17 15.73 -3.96
C GLU A 70 12.14 16.86 -3.96
N TYR A 71 11.05 16.70 -4.73
CA TYR A 71 9.96 17.67 -4.77
C TYR A 71 9.27 17.82 -3.40
N ALA A 72 8.95 16.71 -2.74
CA ALA A 72 8.31 16.73 -1.43
C ALA A 72 9.19 17.43 -0.38
N ALA A 73 10.49 17.12 -0.35
CA ALA A 73 11.46 17.76 0.53
C ALA A 73 11.60 19.28 0.28
N SER A 74 11.41 19.74 -0.96
CA SER A 74 11.43 21.18 -1.28
C SER A 74 10.21 21.94 -0.74
N LYS A 75 9.14 21.24 -0.34
CA LYS A 75 7.88 21.83 0.15
C LYS A 75 7.82 21.92 1.69
N GLY A 76 8.58 21.09 2.40
CA GLY A 76 8.59 21.09 3.86
C GLY A 76 9.12 19.79 4.46
N ASP A 77 8.74 19.53 5.70
CA ASP A 77 9.13 18.35 6.47
C ASP A 77 8.29 17.14 6.06
N VAL A 78 8.89 16.19 5.35
CA VAL A 78 8.22 14.94 4.95
C VAL A 78 8.13 14.04 6.18
N ASP A 79 6.98 13.97 6.82
CA ASP A 79 6.77 13.18 8.03
C ASP A 79 5.80 12.00 7.86
N VAL A 80 5.00 11.98 6.78
CA VAL A 80 4.10 10.86 6.48
C VAL A 80 4.23 10.42 5.02
N LEU A 81 4.36 9.11 4.82
CA LEU A 81 4.15 8.43 3.54
C LEU A 81 2.97 7.47 3.65
N ILE A 82 1.99 7.60 2.76
CA ILE A 82 0.96 6.58 2.53
C ILE A 82 1.21 5.97 1.15
N HIS A 83 1.74 4.75 1.11
CA HIS A 83 1.96 4.02 -0.13
C HIS A 83 0.76 3.12 -0.43
N ALA A 84 -0.19 3.66 -1.20
CA ALA A 84 -1.41 2.96 -1.62
C ALA A 84 -1.44 2.64 -3.14
N ALA A 85 -0.37 2.95 -3.87
CA ALA A 85 -0.28 2.55 -5.28
C ALA A 85 -0.19 1.03 -5.38
N GLY A 86 -1.05 0.44 -6.22
CA GLY A 86 -1.10 -1.00 -6.44
C GLY A 86 -2.12 -1.36 -7.50
N VAL A 87 -2.06 -2.60 -7.97
CA VAL A 87 -2.97 -3.15 -8.98
C VAL A 87 -3.49 -4.52 -8.54
N SER A 88 -4.72 -4.86 -8.96
CA SER A 88 -5.32 -6.19 -8.77
C SER A 88 -5.01 -7.13 -9.95
N PRO A 89 -5.25 -8.45 -9.81
CA PRO A 89 -5.10 -9.41 -10.91
C PRO A 89 -5.97 -9.12 -12.13
N ALA A 90 -7.09 -8.41 -11.95
CA ALA A 90 -7.96 -7.99 -13.04
C ALA A 90 -7.37 -6.80 -13.85
N GLN A 91 -6.42 -6.08 -13.28
CA GLN A 91 -5.87 -4.84 -13.87
C GLN A 91 -4.52 -5.05 -14.57
N ALA A 92 -3.79 -6.11 -14.24
CA ALA A 92 -2.46 -6.34 -14.78
C ALA A 92 -2.05 -7.82 -14.78
N PRO A 93 -1.20 -8.26 -15.75
CA PRO A 93 -0.58 -9.58 -15.70
C PRO A 93 0.40 -9.68 -14.53
N TYR A 94 0.73 -10.92 -14.11
CA TYR A 94 1.52 -11.19 -12.91
C TYR A 94 2.89 -10.47 -12.88
N GLN A 95 3.58 -10.37 -14.02
CA GLN A 95 4.87 -9.66 -14.10
C GLN A 95 4.70 -8.18 -13.69
N LYS A 96 3.71 -7.49 -14.30
CA LYS A 96 3.44 -6.09 -14.00
C LYS A 96 2.89 -5.90 -12.59
N LEU A 97 2.16 -6.89 -12.08
CA LEU A 97 1.65 -6.89 -10.73
C LEU A 97 2.80 -6.95 -9.70
N ILE A 98 3.79 -7.83 -9.90
CA ILE A 98 4.99 -7.90 -9.04
C ILE A 98 5.79 -6.60 -9.15
N GLU A 99 5.96 -6.07 -10.34
CA GLU A 99 6.69 -4.82 -10.56
C GLU A 99 6.06 -3.64 -9.79
N ILE A 100 4.73 -3.51 -9.82
CA ILE A 100 4.06 -2.39 -9.15
C ILE A 100 3.91 -2.66 -7.65
N ASN A 101 3.41 -3.84 -7.25
CA ASN A 101 3.03 -4.08 -5.86
C ASN A 101 4.21 -4.43 -4.95
N ALA A 102 5.27 -5.06 -5.48
CA ALA A 102 6.42 -5.48 -4.69
C ALA A 102 7.65 -4.58 -4.93
N ILE A 103 8.12 -4.47 -6.19
CA ILE A 103 9.29 -3.66 -6.51
C ILE A 103 8.98 -2.17 -6.30
N GLY A 104 7.79 -1.70 -6.71
CA GLY A 104 7.34 -0.34 -6.48
C GLY A 104 7.31 0.03 -5.00
N THR A 105 6.87 -0.88 -4.12
CA THR A 105 6.91 -0.65 -2.66
C THR A 105 8.34 -0.43 -2.17
N ILE A 106 9.30 -1.26 -2.60
CA ILE A 106 10.70 -1.09 -2.23
C ILE A 106 11.21 0.28 -2.70
N ILE A 107 10.97 0.64 -3.95
CA ILE A 107 11.42 1.90 -4.56
C ILE A 107 10.85 3.10 -3.80
N VAL A 108 9.54 3.12 -3.56
CA VAL A 108 8.86 4.24 -2.89
C VAL A 108 9.37 4.40 -1.46
N ASP A 109 9.43 3.32 -0.70
CA ASP A 109 9.87 3.36 0.69
C ASP A 109 11.34 3.79 0.80
N GLU A 110 12.22 3.25 -0.07
CA GLU A 110 13.64 3.62 -0.07
C GLU A 110 13.87 5.08 -0.43
N GLU A 111 13.22 5.60 -1.48
CA GLU A 111 13.45 6.97 -1.93
C GLU A 111 12.82 7.99 -0.97
N ILE A 112 11.59 7.78 -0.53
CA ILE A 112 10.92 8.73 0.38
C ILE A 112 11.59 8.72 1.77
N SER A 113 12.00 7.55 2.30
CA SER A 113 12.66 7.49 3.63
C SER A 113 14.02 8.22 3.70
N LYS A 114 14.63 8.53 2.56
CA LYS A 114 15.88 9.34 2.51
C LYS A 114 15.64 10.80 2.91
N VAL A 115 14.45 11.31 2.61
CA VAL A 115 14.07 12.72 2.82
C VAL A 115 13.10 12.91 3.99
N MET A 116 12.66 11.83 4.62
CA MET A 116 11.78 11.91 5.79
C MET A 116 12.51 12.45 7.01
N VAL A 117 11.79 13.24 7.79
CA VAL A 117 12.27 13.74 9.09
C VAL A 117 12.23 12.65 10.17
N GLU A 118 13.02 12.87 11.23
CA GLU A 118 12.96 12.03 12.44
C GLU A 118 11.53 12.03 13.02
N GLY A 119 11.04 10.87 13.41
CA GLY A 119 9.68 10.69 13.93
C GLY A 119 8.62 10.46 12.86
N GLY A 120 9.02 10.47 11.58
CA GLY A 120 8.11 10.23 10.47
C GLY A 120 7.52 8.82 10.44
N THR A 121 6.49 8.62 9.60
CA THR A 121 5.77 7.34 9.52
C THR A 121 5.50 6.94 8.07
N ILE A 122 5.81 5.69 7.73
CA ILE A 122 5.45 5.03 6.48
C ILE A 122 4.29 4.09 6.73
N LEU A 123 3.25 4.16 5.90
CA LEU A 123 2.14 3.23 5.86
C LEU A 123 2.02 2.61 4.47
N ASN A 124 2.30 1.32 4.36
CA ASN A 124 2.13 0.53 3.15
C ASN A 124 0.74 -0.12 3.10
N VAL A 125 0.07 -0.07 1.96
CA VAL A 125 -1.20 -0.79 1.78
C VAL A 125 -0.93 -2.19 1.24
N SER A 126 -1.02 -3.19 2.13
CA SER A 126 -1.00 -4.62 1.79
C SER A 126 -2.39 -5.09 1.31
N SER A 127 -2.89 -6.21 1.77
CA SER A 127 -4.24 -6.74 1.50
C SER A 127 -4.51 -7.92 2.44
N CYS A 128 -5.76 -8.21 2.76
CA CYS A 128 -6.14 -9.46 3.41
C CYS A 128 -5.65 -10.70 2.63
N SER A 129 -5.45 -10.59 1.31
CA SER A 129 -4.86 -11.66 0.50
C SER A 129 -3.45 -12.08 0.95
N ALA A 130 -2.71 -11.22 1.65
CA ALA A 130 -1.42 -11.54 2.25
C ALA A 130 -1.49 -12.71 3.26
N TYR A 131 -2.68 -13.05 3.73
CA TYR A 131 -2.96 -14.08 4.72
C TYR A 131 -3.65 -15.33 4.14
N MET A 132 -3.94 -15.33 2.82
CA MET A 132 -4.73 -16.41 2.20
C MET A 132 -3.92 -17.65 1.80
N LEU A 133 -2.63 -17.47 1.55
CA LEU A 133 -1.77 -18.59 1.17
C LEU A 133 -1.13 -19.24 2.41
N PRO A 134 -1.03 -20.58 2.44
CA PRO A 134 -0.25 -21.27 3.46
C PRO A 134 1.23 -20.92 3.30
N GLU A 135 1.97 -20.95 4.40
CA GLU A 135 3.41 -20.59 4.45
C GLU A 135 4.26 -21.37 3.45
N SER A 136 3.91 -22.66 3.23
CA SER A 136 4.59 -23.53 2.25
C SER A 136 4.51 -23.06 0.80
N MET A 137 3.55 -22.22 0.45
CA MET A 137 3.39 -21.63 -0.88
C MET A 137 4.04 -20.24 -1.01
N LEU A 138 4.54 -19.67 0.09
CA LEU A 138 5.13 -18.34 0.10
C LEU A 138 6.66 -18.44 -0.11
N PRO A 139 7.25 -17.68 -1.05
CA PRO A 139 8.69 -17.68 -1.29
C PRO A 139 9.46 -16.82 -0.27
N THR A 140 9.20 -17.02 1.02
CA THR A 140 9.74 -16.18 2.10
C THR A 140 11.26 -16.14 2.15
N LYS A 141 11.94 -17.24 1.75
CA LYS A 141 13.41 -17.28 1.63
C LYS A 141 13.93 -16.31 0.57
N SER A 142 13.17 -16.12 -0.53
CA SER A 142 13.53 -15.20 -1.61
C SER A 142 13.26 -13.74 -1.24
N TYR A 143 12.40 -13.48 -0.27
CA TYR A 143 12.09 -12.09 0.15
C TYR A 143 13.33 -11.36 0.68
N ALA A 144 14.25 -12.06 1.33
CA ALA A 144 15.49 -11.48 1.85
C ALA A 144 16.36 -10.82 0.76
N LEU A 145 16.28 -11.29 -0.50
CA LEU A 145 16.98 -10.69 -1.63
C LEU A 145 16.57 -9.22 -1.85
N ALA A 146 15.33 -8.86 -1.53
CA ALA A 146 14.83 -7.48 -1.65
C ALA A 146 15.64 -6.46 -0.85
N LEU A 147 16.35 -6.89 0.19
CA LEU A 147 17.15 -6.02 1.05
C LEU A 147 18.55 -5.70 0.48
N SER A 148 19.01 -6.45 -0.53
CA SER A 148 20.37 -6.34 -1.09
C SER A 148 20.40 -6.28 -2.62
N ASP A 149 19.51 -7.00 -3.31
CA ASP A 149 19.50 -7.12 -4.77
C ASP A 149 18.06 -7.23 -5.31
N LYS A 150 17.50 -6.10 -5.73
CA LYS A 150 16.14 -6.02 -6.25
C LYS A 150 15.92 -6.83 -7.53
N ASP A 151 16.95 -6.99 -8.36
CA ASP A 151 16.84 -7.75 -9.62
C ASP A 151 16.85 -9.25 -9.34
N ALA A 152 17.70 -9.72 -8.43
CA ALA A 152 17.67 -11.10 -7.95
C ALA A 152 16.32 -11.41 -7.26
N PHE A 153 15.79 -10.49 -6.45
CA PHE A 153 14.47 -10.62 -5.84
C PHE A 153 13.38 -10.76 -6.90
N ARG A 154 13.33 -9.81 -7.84
CA ARG A 154 12.36 -9.83 -8.96
C ARG A 154 12.37 -11.16 -9.67
N LYS A 155 13.57 -11.61 -10.08
CA LYS A 155 13.75 -12.88 -10.78
C LYS A 155 13.23 -14.05 -9.95
N ALA A 156 13.63 -14.17 -8.69
CA ALA A 156 13.22 -15.27 -7.82
C ALA A 156 11.71 -15.36 -7.59
N ILE A 157 11.02 -14.21 -7.48
CA ILE A 157 9.56 -14.17 -7.34
C ILE A 157 8.87 -14.57 -8.65
N ILE A 158 9.34 -14.08 -9.78
CA ILE A 158 8.80 -14.45 -11.09
C ILE A 158 9.00 -15.95 -11.35
N ASP A 159 10.20 -16.48 -11.14
CA ASP A 159 10.49 -17.93 -11.29
C ASP A 159 9.55 -18.77 -10.40
N THR A 160 9.27 -18.33 -9.17
CA THR A 160 8.32 -19.00 -8.27
C THR A 160 6.90 -19.02 -8.84
N ILE A 161 6.44 -17.90 -9.40
CA ILE A 161 5.10 -17.80 -9.99
C ILE A 161 5.00 -18.64 -11.28
N GLU A 162 6.05 -18.63 -12.08
CA GLU A 162 6.11 -19.39 -13.36
C GLU A 162 6.15 -20.90 -13.19
N ALA A 163 6.52 -21.38 -11.98
CA ALA A 163 6.41 -22.80 -11.62
C ALA A 163 4.94 -23.29 -11.52
N TYR A 164 3.98 -22.36 -11.42
CA TYR A 164 2.55 -22.70 -11.44
C TYR A 164 1.97 -22.71 -12.87
N PRO A 165 0.89 -23.47 -13.11
CA PRO A 165 0.15 -23.44 -14.37
C PRO A 165 -0.23 -22.00 -14.75
N GLU A 166 -0.19 -21.68 -16.06
CA GLU A 166 -0.34 -20.32 -16.58
C GLU A 166 -1.64 -19.65 -16.08
N GLU A 167 -2.74 -20.40 -16.08
CA GLU A 167 -4.06 -19.92 -15.65
C GLU A 167 -4.13 -19.54 -14.16
N LYS A 168 -3.18 -20.01 -13.34
CA LYS A 168 -3.10 -19.71 -11.91
C LYS A 168 -2.14 -18.56 -11.56
N ARG A 169 -1.25 -18.19 -12.48
CA ARG A 169 -0.16 -17.24 -12.21
C ARG A 169 -0.64 -15.88 -11.73
N ASN A 170 -1.65 -15.30 -12.36
CA ASN A 170 -2.23 -14.03 -11.93
C ASN A 170 -2.87 -14.13 -10.54
N GLY A 171 -3.62 -15.21 -10.28
CA GLY A 171 -4.29 -15.42 -9.01
C GLY A 171 -3.33 -15.57 -7.83
N ILE A 172 -2.19 -16.27 -8.03
CA ILE A 172 -1.20 -16.51 -6.97
C ILE A 172 -0.23 -15.33 -6.78
N SER A 173 0.01 -14.55 -7.83
CA SER A 173 0.96 -13.44 -7.77
C SER A 173 0.51 -12.32 -6.83
N TYR A 174 -0.79 -12.05 -6.76
CA TYR A 174 -1.33 -11.01 -5.91
C TYR A 174 -1.13 -11.30 -4.41
N PRO A 175 -1.57 -12.44 -3.85
CA PRO A 175 -1.29 -12.77 -2.46
C PRO A 175 0.21 -12.83 -2.15
N ILE A 176 1.06 -13.35 -3.05
CA ILE A 176 2.52 -13.32 -2.88
C ILE A 176 3.02 -11.88 -2.77
N SER A 177 2.60 -10.98 -3.67
CA SER A 177 3.03 -9.58 -3.64
C SER A 177 2.60 -8.87 -2.36
N LYS A 178 1.39 -9.13 -1.88
CA LYS A 178 0.85 -8.49 -0.66
C LYS A 178 1.43 -9.10 0.62
N ASN A 179 1.74 -10.40 0.62
CA ASN A 179 2.49 -11.02 1.70
C ASN A 179 3.93 -10.49 1.76
N PHE A 180 4.55 -10.23 0.62
CA PHE A 180 5.84 -9.55 0.56
C PHE A 180 5.78 -8.16 1.21
N VAL A 181 4.78 -7.33 0.90
CA VAL A 181 4.60 -5.99 1.52
C VAL A 181 4.52 -6.10 3.03
N LYS A 182 3.72 -7.05 3.55
CA LYS A 182 3.64 -7.33 4.99
C LYS A 182 5.01 -7.69 5.58
N TRP A 183 5.74 -8.60 4.97
CA TRP A 183 7.07 -9.02 5.41
C TRP A 183 8.09 -7.86 5.34
N TYR A 184 8.10 -7.13 4.22
CA TYR A 184 9.03 -6.02 3.98
C TYR A 184 8.82 -4.88 4.98
N THR A 185 7.58 -4.58 5.33
CA THR A 185 7.23 -3.59 6.37
C THR A 185 7.96 -3.88 7.69
N ALA A 186 7.96 -5.12 8.15
CA ALA A 186 8.65 -5.50 9.39
C ALA A 186 10.18 -5.34 9.27
N GLN A 187 10.77 -5.72 8.13
CA GLN A 187 12.21 -5.55 7.90
C GLN A 187 12.60 -4.07 7.84
N LEU A 188 11.81 -3.27 7.14
CA LEU A 188 12.06 -1.85 6.98
C LEU A 188 11.91 -1.09 8.30
N ALA A 189 10.97 -1.49 9.17
CA ALA A 189 10.82 -0.91 10.51
C ALA A 189 12.10 -1.07 11.35
N VAL A 190 12.74 -2.25 11.27
CA VAL A 190 14.04 -2.48 11.94
C VAL A 190 15.14 -1.61 11.30
N LYS A 191 15.21 -1.54 9.97
CA LYS A 191 16.21 -0.76 9.23
C LYS A 191 16.10 0.73 9.52
N LEU A 192 14.89 1.28 9.64
CA LEU A 192 14.63 2.70 9.84
C LEU A 192 14.47 3.12 11.30
N GLY A 193 14.41 2.15 12.23
CA GLY A 193 14.32 2.40 13.68
C GLY A 193 15.40 3.36 14.22
N PRO A 194 16.69 3.25 13.82
CA PRO A 194 17.73 4.21 14.23
C PRO A 194 17.45 5.66 13.80
N LYS A 195 16.66 5.88 12.75
CA LYS A 195 16.19 7.21 12.31
C LYS A 195 14.87 7.62 13.00
N LYS A 196 14.35 6.79 13.91
CA LYS A 196 13.05 6.96 14.55
C LYS A 196 11.87 7.05 13.57
N ILE A 197 12.01 6.50 12.37
CA ILE A 197 10.94 6.39 11.39
C ILE A 197 10.18 5.09 11.66
N ARG A 198 8.88 5.19 11.87
CA ARG A 198 7.99 4.04 12.02
C ARG A 198 7.55 3.52 10.65
N VAL A 199 7.40 2.22 10.52
CA VAL A 199 6.90 1.59 9.29
C VAL A 199 5.79 0.63 9.66
N LEU A 200 4.64 0.81 9.02
CA LEU A 200 3.42 0.06 9.24
C LEU A 200 2.90 -0.46 7.91
N SER A 201 2.09 -1.49 7.94
CA SER A 201 1.22 -1.83 6.81
C SER A 201 -0.21 -2.06 7.25
N LEU A 202 -1.11 -1.89 6.31
CA LEU A 202 -2.54 -2.09 6.47
C LEU A 202 -3.01 -3.08 5.41
N ALA A 203 -3.65 -4.15 5.85
CA ALA A 203 -4.20 -5.23 5.04
C ALA A 203 -5.73 -5.10 4.93
N PRO A 204 -6.25 -4.31 3.98
CA PRO A 204 -7.68 -4.20 3.78
C PRO A 204 -8.29 -5.51 3.30
N GLY A 205 -9.51 -5.80 3.74
CA GLY A 205 -10.44 -6.67 3.06
C GLY A 205 -11.06 -5.96 1.85
N VAL A 206 -12.33 -6.23 1.60
CA VAL A 206 -13.05 -5.57 0.51
C VAL A 206 -13.57 -4.21 0.97
N ILE A 207 -12.99 -3.14 0.42
CA ILE A 207 -13.40 -1.76 0.64
C ILE A 207 -14.13 -1.27 -0.60
N SER A 208 -15.26 -0.59 -0.42
CA SER A 208 -16.06 -0.01 -1.52
C SER A 208 -15.27 1.12 -2.22
N THR A 209 -14.66 0.76 -3.33
CA THR A 209 -13.82 1.62 -4.19
C THR A 209 -14.07 1.26 -5.65
N ASP A 210 -13.65 2.10 -6.59
CA ASP A 210 -13.71 1.79 -8.03
C ASP A 210 -13.05 0.44 -8.38
N MET A 211 -12.02 0.04 -7.63
CA MET A 211 -11.31 -1.22 -7.83
C MET A 211 -12.16 -2.45 -7.45
N ALA A 212 -12.99 -2.34 -6.41
CA ALA A 212 -13.79 -3.45 -5.90
C ALA A 212 -15.22 -3.45 -6.46
N ASN A 213 -15.72 -2.26 -6.86
CA ASN A 213 -17.07 -2.12 -7.38
C ASN A 213 -17.20 -2.77 -8.75
N GLY A 214 -18.16 -3.70 -8.88
CA GLY A 214 -18.39 -4.47 -10.11
C GLY A 214 -17.66 -5.83 -10.17
N GLU A 215 -16.81 -6.15 -9.21
CA GLU A 215 -16.19 -7.48 -9.09
C GLU A 215 -17.12 -8.41 -8.25
N GLU A 216 -17.76 -9.37 -8.90
CA GLU A 216 -18.65 -10.34 -8.23
C GLU A 216 -17.95 -11.13 -7.12
N THR A 217 -16.69 -11.49 -7.33
CA THR A 217 -15.86 -12.20 -6.34
C THR A 217 -15.65 -11.36 -5.07
N SER A 218 -15.37 -10.07 -5.22
CA SER A 218 -15.22 -9.14 -4.10
C SER A 218 -16.52 -8.99 -3.33
N ALA A 219 -17.65 -8.85 -4.01
CA ALA A 219 -18.96 -8.77 -3.36
C ALA A 219 -19.28 -10.04 -2.56
N LYS A 220 -19.06 -11.24 -3.13
CA LYS A 220 -19.27 -12.52 -2.44
C LYS A 220 -18.37 -12.65 -1.21
N MET A 221 -17.11 -12.27 -1.31
CA MET A 221 -16.16 -12.31 -0.20
C MET A 221 -16.59 -11.38 0.94
N ALA A 222 -17.05 -10.16 0.63
CA ALA A 222 -17.54 -9.20 1.61
C ALA A 222 -18.79 -9.73 2.34
N LEU A 223 -19.76 -10.28 1.59
CA LEU A 223 -20.99 -10.86 2.17
C LEU A 223 -20.72 -12.11 3.03
N ALA A 224 -19.70 -12.88 2.69
CA ALA A 224 -19.29 -14.05 3.45
C ALA A 224 -18.49 -13.71 4.72
N SER A 225 -17.99 -12.47 4.85
CA SER A 225 -17.28 -12.04 6.06
C SER A 225 -18.23 -11.88 7.26
N PRO A 226 -17.73 -11.97 8.50
CA PRO A 226 -18.53 -11.69 9.69
C PRO A 226 -19.21 -10.31 9.69
N ALA A 227 -18.57 -9.30 9.06
CA ALA A 227 -19.18 -7.98 8.92
C ALA A 227 -20.36 -7.96 7.94
N GLY A 228 -20.49 -8.95 7.04
CA GLY A 228 -21.58 -9.10 6.07
C GLY A 228 -21.67 -7.99 5.02
N ARG A 229 -20.62 -7.18 4.86
CA ARG A 229 -20.59 -6.03 3.93
C ARG A 229 -19.18 -5.64 3.56
N MET A 230 -19.06 -4.83 2.54
CA MET A 230 -17.81 -4.09 2.28
C MET A 230 -17.57 -3.04 3.37
N GLY A 231 -16.29 -2.79 3.68
CA GLY A 231 -15.89 -1.59 4.41
C GLY A 231 -16.03 -0.33 3.55
N THR A 232 -16.12 0.82 4.16
CA THR A 232 -16.15 2.11 3.44
C THR A 232 -14.77 2.77 3.43
N THR A 233 -14.56 3.66 2.46
CA THR A 233 -13.34 4.48 2.40
C THR A 233 -13.21 5.40 3.62
N GLU A 234 -14.32 5.86 4.19
CA GLU A 234 -14.32 6.67 5.41
C GLU A 234 -13.87 5.85 6.63
N GLU A 235 -14.37 4.63 6.79
CA GLU A 235 -13.99 3.75 7.91
C GLU A 235 -12.49 3.44 7.90
N ILE A 236 -11.96 3.04 6.74
CA ILE A 236 -10.52 2.73 6.62
C ILE A 236 -9.65 3.99 6.76
N GLY A 237 -10.10 5.14 6.26
CA GLY A 237 -9.41 6.42 6.43
C GLY A 237 -9.25 6.80 7.91
N LYS A 238 -10.32 6.69 8.70
CA LYS A 238 -10.28 6.92 10.16
C LYS A 238 -9.31 5.97 10.86
N PHE A 239 -9.28 4.71 10.46
CA PHE A 239 -8.33 3.75 11.03
C PHE A 239 -6.88 4.08 10.63
N MET A 240 -6.63 4.47 9.38
CA MET A 240 -5.32 4.94 8.94
C MET A 240 -4.85 6.13 9.78
N ASN A 241 -5.72 7.11 10.01
CA ASN A 241 -5.41 8.26 10.86
C ASN A 241 -5.00 7.84 12.28
N PHE A 242 -5.70 6.88 12.88
CA PHE A 242 -5.39 6.37 14.20
C PHE A 242 -3.99 5.74 14.26
N ILE A 243 -3.66 4.82 13.35
CA ILE A 243 -2.35 4.12 13.38
C ILE A 243 -1.18 5.01 12.96
N LEU A 244 -1.43 6.01 12.09
CA LEU A 244 -0.41 6.98 11.68
C LEU A 244 -0.02 7.93 12.81
N ARG A 245 -0.96 8.28 13.70
CA ARG A 245 -0.72 9.19 14.83
C ARG A 245 -0.23 8.52 16.10
N ASP A 246 -0.37 7.19 16.21
CA ASP A 246 0.26 6.46 17.30
C ASP A 246 1.79 6.61 17.22
N THR A 247 2.47 6.64 18.36
CA THR A 247 3.93 6.88 18.40
C THR A 247 4.74 5.65 18.78
N PHE A 248 4.08 4.55 19.16
CA PHE A 248 4.73 3.34 19.62
C PHE A 248 4.64 2.17 18.64
N ILE A 249 3.59 2.12 17.83
CA ILE A 249 3.33 1.03 16.90
C ILE A 249 4.28 1.11 15.69
N THR A 250 5.03 0.05 15.40
CA THR A 250 5.88 -0.10 14.21
C THR A 250 6.11 -1.57 13.86
N GLY A 251 6.43 -1.91 12.62
CA GLY A 251 6.75 -3.26 12.16
C GLY A 251 5.56 -4.21 12.06
N VAL A 252 4.34 -3.70 12.09
CA VAL A 252 3.08 -4.47 12.14
C VAL A 252 2.28 -4.28 10.87
N ASP A 253 1.63 -5.36 10.41
CA ASP A 253 0.59 -5.33 9.37
C ASP A 253 -0.79 -5.47 10.03
N TYR A 254 -1.65 -4.48 9.85
CA TYR A 254 -2.99 -4.45 10.44
C TYR A 254 -4.02 -5.06 9.51
N LEU A 255 -4.56 -6.21 9.89
CA LEU A 255 -5.67 -6.82 9.15
C LEU A 255 -6.97 -6.05 9.43
N TYR A 256 -7.52 -5.41 8.39
CA TYR A 256 -8.74 -4.60 8.42
C TYR A 256 -9.74 -5.09 7.37
N ASP A 257 -10.37 -6.23 7.63
CA ASP A 257 -11.04 -7.05 6.61
C ASP A 257 -12.48 -7.47 6.94
N GLY A 258 -13.07 -6.92 7.99
CA GLY A 258 -14.42 -7.32 8.43
C GLY A 258 -14.51 -8.77 8.89
N GLY A 259 -13.38 -9.41 9.21
CA GLY A 259 -13.30 -10.80 9.63
C GLY A 259 -13.24 -11.82 8.49
N CYS A 260 -12.95 -11.38 7.26
CA CYS A 260 -12.89 -12.26 6.09
C CYS A 260 -11.89 -13.41 6.30
N ILE A 261 -10.67 -13.10 6.76
CA ILE A 261 -9.64 -14.11 7.02
C ILE A 261 -10.03 -15.01 8.22
N ALA A 262 -10.60 -14.44 9.27
CA ALA A 262 -11.11 -15.23 10.39
C ALA A 262 -12.17 -16.25 9.93
N ASN A 263 -13.10 -15.85 9.07
CA ASN A 263 -14.10 -16.74 8.50
C ASN A 263 -13.51 -17.83 7.60
N MET A 264 -12.45 -17.52 6.85
CA MET A 264 -11.76 -18.48 5.97
C MET A 264 -11.14 -19.64 6.75
N PHE A 265 -10.59 -19.37 7.93
CA PHE A 265 -9.91 -20.35 8.78
C PHE A 265 -10.76 -20.83 9.97
N ALA A 266 -12.03 -20.43 10.05
CA ALA A 266 -12.93 -20.88 11.10
C ALA A 266 -13.15 -22.39 11.06
N VAL A 267 -13.06 -23.04 12.21
CA VAL A 267 -13.48 -24.44 12.37
C VAL A 267 -15.00 -24.47 12.26
N ARG A 268 -15.51 -25.18 11.28
CA ARG A 268 -16.96 -25.43 11.12
C ARG A 268 -17.23 -26.81 11.64
N ASN A 269 -18.05 -26.90 12.69
CA ASN A 269 -18.57 -28.18 13.22
C ASN A 269 -19.61 -28.78 12.29
#